data_3e1a3b233f3046988a77603324059391
#
_entry.id   3e1a3b233f3046988a77603324059391
#
_cell.length_a   1.000
_cell.length_b   1.000
_cell.length_c   1.000
_cell.angle_alpha   90.00
_cell.angle_beta   90.00
_cell.angle_gamma   90.00
#
_symmetry.space_group_name_H-M   'P 1'
#
loop_
_entity.id
_entity.type
_entity.pdbx_description
1 polymer ?
#
loop_
_entity_poly.entity_id
_entity_poly.type
_entity_poly.pdbx_seq_one_letter_code
_entity_poly.pdbx_strand_id
1 'polypeptide(L)'
;ICALSTLAQSPFSVIYTSGQEGHKTYRIPAIIKNKQGHLLAFAEGRVNGSGDFGDINIVLKISRDQGSTWSALATLVDFQDLQTGNPTPVLDESDPRFPKGRIFLFYNTGNNHENEIRERKGLREVWYMTSIDSGLSWSKAVNITSQVHRPNQPSWNSAYTFKEDWRHYANGPGHGMQFTQGPHAGRILIAANHSEGPRGERGSDYRAHAFYSDDHGDTFHLGASIAIPGSNESSATEISGGKLLMNIRNQRGDIRQRIIGLSDDGGTTWKETYFDPQLPDPICQGSILTIAQKKGPFTLAFSNAADTKNRDNLTIRISQDDGRIWPISIPIDNAAAAGESPKDFTAYSDLVLLDSKHLGIVYERKDYSQIVFKKIKWK
;
A
#
# COMPACT_ATOMS: atom_id res chain seq x y z
N ILE A 1 -50.96 9.38 -2.92
CA ILE A 1 -49.75 9.46 -3.77
C ILE A 1 -48.57 9.48 -2.81
N CYS A 2 -47.94 8.31 -2.54
CA CYS A 2 -46.70 8.22 -1.79
C CYS A 2 -45.56 8.62 -2.72
N ALA A 3 -44.92 9.76 -2.43
CA ALA A 3 -43.69 10.13 -3.06
C ALA A 3 -42.59 9.20 -2.53
N LEU A 4 -42.09 8.28 -3.35
CA LEU A 4 -40.86 7.56 -3.15
C LEU A 4 -39.70 8.59 -3.26
N SER A 5 -39.19 9.03 -2.14
CA SER A 5 -37.93 9.76 -2.11
C SER A 5 -36.84 8.79 -2.57
N THR A 6 -36.38 8.92 -3.79
CA THR A 6 -35.10 8.34 -4.21
C THR A 6 -34.02 8.98 -3.37
N LEU A 7 -33.54 8.28 -2.34
CA LEU A 7 -32.30 8.63 -1.66
C LEU A 7 -31.21 8.67 -2.75
N ALA A 8 -30.68 9.85 -3.01
CA ALA A 8 -29.52 10.00 -3.88
C ALA A 8 -28.43 9.09 -3.30
N GLN A 9 -28.00 8.09 -4.08
CA GLN A 9 -26.97 7.16 -3.67
C GLN A 9 -25.70 7.96 -3.34
N SER A 10 -25.15 7.75 -2.15
CA SER A 10 -23.91 8.42 -1.74
C SER A 10 -22.85 8.26 -2.83
N PRO A 11 -22.08 9.30 -3.18
CA PRO A 11 -21.05 9.22 -4.20
C PRO A 11 -19.90 8.24 -3.82
N PHE A 12 -19.93 7.69 -2.61
CA PHE A 12 -19.00 6.68 -2.08
C PHE A 12 -19.70 5.78 -1.08
N SER A 13 -19.16 4.57 -0.81
CA SER A 13 -19.56 3.72 0.31
C SER A 13 -18.54 3.86 1.45
N VAL A 14 -19.02 3.87 2.69
CA VAL A 14 -18.16 3.88 3.89
C VAL A 14 -17.79 2.46 4.23
N ILE A 15 -16.46 2.20 4.35
CA ILE A 15 -15.94 0.89 4.76
C ILE A 15 -15.74 0.87 6.27
N TYR A 16 -14.98 1.85 6.80
CA TYR A 16 -14.68 1.97 8.21
C TYR A 16 -15.02 3.37 8.71
N THR A 17 -15.57 3.45 9.92
CA THR A 17 -15.87 4.70 10.62
C THR A 17 -15.12 4.73 11.94
N SER A 18 -14.30 5.75 12.17
CA SER A 18 -13.57 5.95 13.41
C SER A 18 -14.52 6.04 14.61
N GLY A 19 -14.16 5.39 15.71
CA GLY A 19 -14.99 5.27 16.91
C GLY A 19 -16.02 4.13 16.88
N GLN A 20 -16.02 3.31 15.80
CA GLN A 20 -16.93 2.17 15.68
C GLN A 20 -16.17 0.83 15.70
N GLU A 21 -16.89 -0.26 15.90
CA GLU A 21 -16.40 -1.65 15.83
C GLU A 21 -15.11 -1.91 16.66
N GLY A 22 -14.99 -1.24 17.82
CA GLY A 22 -13.89 -1.45 18.78
C GLY A 22 -12.62 -0.63 18.53
N HIS A 23 -12.56 0.19 17.49
CA HIS A 23 -11.37 0.95 17.14
C HIS A 23 -11.64 2.46 17.12
N LYS A 24 -10.75 3.23 17.74
CA LYS A 24 -10.84 4.71 17.74
C LYS A 24 -10.58 5.33 16.39
N THR A 25 -9.70 4.71 15.59
CA THR A 25 -9.33 5.23 14.27
C THR A 25 -9.00 4.08 13.34
N TYR A 26 -9.28 4.26 12.05
CA TYR A 26 -8.84 3.36 10.99
C TYR A 26 -7.90 4.09 10.05
N ARG A 27 -6.74 3.47 9.74
CA ARG A 27 -5.71 4.06 8.91
C ARG A 27 -5.15 3.04 7.89
N ILE A 28 -4.34 3.52 6.97
CA ILE A 28 -3.50 2.71 6.08
C ILE A 28 -4.32 1.69 5.26
N PRO A 29 -5.23 2.17 4.40
CA PRO A 29 -6.07 1.28 3.61
C PRO A 29 -5.28 0.56 2.52
N ALA A 30 -5.65 -0.70 2.28
CA ALA A 30 -5.23 -1.48 1.13
C ALA A 30 -6.41 -2.26 0.55
N ILE A 31 -6.44 -2.48 -0.77
CA ILE A 31 -7.54 -3.17 -1.43
C ILE A 31 -7.06 -4.07 -2.56
N ILE A 32 -7.62 -5.27 -2.64
CA ILE A 32 -7.47 -6.17 -3.79
C ILE A 32 -8.82 -6.70 -4.27
N LYS A 33 -8.84 -7.20 -5.49
CA LYS A 33 -9.95 -7.98 -6.04
C LYS A 33 -9.49 -9.43 -6.25
N ASN A 34 -10.22 -10.40 -5.70
CA ASN A 34 -9.93 -11.82 -5.91
C ASN A 34 -10.50 -12.34 -7.24
N LYS A 35 -10.17 -13.60 -7.61
CA LYS A 35 -10.66 -14.24 -8.84
C LYS A 35 -12.20 -14.36 -8.92
N GLN A 36 -12.90 -14.34 -7.79
CA GLN A 36 -14.36 -14.39 -7.74
C GLN A 36 -14.99 -13.00 -7.94
N GLY A 37 -14.18 -11.94 -8.07
CA GLY A 37 -14.63 -10.57 -8.21
C GLY A 37 -14.98 -9.87 -6.89
N HIS A 38 -14.75 -10.50 -5.74
CA HIS A 38 -14.95 -9.87 -4.43
C HIS A 38 -13.81 -8.87 -4.15
N LEU A 39 -14.15 -7.76 -3.51
CA LEU A 39 -13.18 -6.79 -3.02
C LEU A 39 -12.86 -7.08 -1.57
N LEU A 40 -11.57 -7.11 -1.23
CA LEU A 40 -11.07 -7.26 0.13
C LEU A 40 -10.39 -5.95 0.51
N ALA A 41 -10.97 -5.23 1.46
CA ALA A 41 -10.44 -3.97 1.98
C ALA A 41 -9.82 -4.19 3.35
N PHE A 42 -8.52 -3.95 3.45
CA PHE A 42 -7.74 -4.06 4.67
C PHE A 42 -7.45 -2.68 5.24
N ALA A 43 -7.25 -2.59 6.55
CA ALA A 43 -6.80 -1.38 7.22
C ALA A 43 -6.09 -1.71 8.55
N GLU A 44 -5.42 -0.72 9.12
CA GLU A 44 -5.06 -0.71 10.53
C GLU A 44 -6.28 -0.28 11.35
N GLY A 45 -6.72 -1.11 12.26
CA GLY A 45 -7.69 -0.78 13.30
C GLY A 45 -6.93 -0.36 14.56
N ARG A 46 -6.93 0.93 14.88
CA ARG A 46 -6.20 1.53 16.02
C ARG A 46 -7.12 1.67 17.22
N VAL A 47 -6.90 0.88 18.25
CA VAL A 47 -7.81 0.75 19.39
C VAL A 47 -7.83 2.03 20.25
N ASN A 48 -6.67 2.62 20.53
CA ASN A 48 -6.54 3.66 21.55
C ASN A 48 -6.45 5.10 20.99
N GLY A 49 -6.23 5.29 19.69
CA GLY A 49 -6.04 6.62 19.11
C GLY A 49 -5.65 6.61 17.65
N SER A 50 -5.14 7.73 17.15
CA SER A 50 -4.65 7.88 15.76
C SER A 50 -3.14 7.70 15.62
N GLY A 51 -2.41 7.50 16.73
CA GLY A 51 -0.93 7.36 16.75
C GLY A 51 -0.45 6.12 15.99
N ASP A 52 0.76 6.18 15.47
CA ASP A 52 1.37 5.12 14.65
C ASP A 52 2.02 3.99 15.48
N PHE A 53 1.77 3.95 16.80
CA PHE A 53 2.20 2.88 17.69
C PHE A 53 1.19 2.70 18.83
N GLY A 54 1.04 1.47 19.31
CA GLY A 54 0.15 1.04 20.38
C GLY A 54 -0.63 -0.21 19.95
N ASP A 55 -1.77 -0.44 20.55
CA ASP A 55 -2.70 -1.51 20.19
C ASP A 55 -3.30 -1.22 18.79
N ILE A 56 -2.67 -1.79 17.77
CA ILE A 56 -3.03 -1.63 16.36
C ILE A 56 -3.18 -3.01 15.73
N ASN A 57 -4.36 -3.27 15.21
CA ASN A 57 -4.76 -4.54 14.61
C ASN A 57 -4.83 -4.44 13.09
N ILE A 58 -4.65 -5.55 12.38
CA ILE A 58 -5.03 -5.64 10.96
C ILE A 58 -6.48 -6.11 10.87
N VAL A 59 -7.30 -5.32 10.18
CA VAL A 59 -8.72 -5.61 10.00
C VAL A 59 -9.08 -5.76 8.53
N LEU A 60 -10.17 -6.51 8.26
CA LEU A 60 -10.68 -6.81 6.92
C LEU A 60 -12.20 -6.61 6.86
N LYS A 61 -12.66 -6.03 5.76
CA LYS A 61 -14.05 -6.12 5.29
C LYS A 61 -14.09 -6.56 3.83
N ILE A 62 -15.12 -7.36 3.48
CA ILE A 62 -15.27 -7.94 2.14
C ILE A 62 -16.54 -7.39 1.50
N SER A 63 -16.44 -6.97 0.23
CA SER A 63 -17.57 -6.64 -0.62
C SER A 63 -17.76 -7.69 -1.73
N ARG A 64 -18.99 -8.13 -1.94
CA ARG A 64 -19.36 -9.08 -2.99
C ARG A 64 -20.16 -8.42 -4.13
N ASP A 65 -20.38 -7.13 -4.04
CA ASP A 65 -21.23 -6.31 -4.92
C ASP A 65 -20.47 -5.07 -5.46
N GLN A 66 -19.19 -5.25 -5.74
CA GLN A 66 -18.28 -4.23 -6.30
C GLN A 66 -18.19 -2.96 -5.44
N GLY A 67 -18.21 -3.11 -4.11
CA GLY A 67 -18.00 -2.01 -3.18
C GLY A 67 -19.28 -1.26 -2.78
N SER A 68 -20.47 -1.77 -3.14
CA SER A 68 -21.74 -1.15 -2.73
C SER A 68 -22.03 -1.40 -1.26
N THR A 69 -21.79 -2.62 -0.77
CA THR A 69 -21.91 -3.00 0.64
C THR A 69 -20.67 -3.77 1.12
N TRP A 70 -20.46 -3.77 2.43
CA TRP A 70 -19.31 -4.39 3.08
C TRP A 70 -19.74 -5.30 4.22
N SER A 71 -19.02 -6.39 4.43
CA SER A 71 -19.24 -7.34 5.53
C SER A 71 -19.04 -6.69 6.90
N ALA A 72 -19.41 -7.40 7.95
CA ALA A 72 -18.91 -7.13 9.29
C ALA A 72 -17.38 -7.15 9.32
N LEU A 73 -16.78 -6.41 10.25
CA LEU A 73 -15.35 -6.35 10.45
C LEU A 73 -14.83 -7.71 10.95
N ALA A 74 -13.71 -8.15 10.37
CA ALA A 74 -12.92 -9.27 10.87
C ALA A 74 -11.54 -8.74 11.30
N THR A 75 -11.13 -9.00 12.54
CA THR A 75 -9.75 -8.79 12.99
C THR A 75 -8.92 -9.99 12.56
N LEU A 76 -7.92 -9.75 11.71
CA LEU A 76 -7.05 -10.79 11.16
C LEU A 76 -5.80 -11.01 11.99
N VAL A 77 -5.20 -9.92 12.47
CA VAL A 77 -3.98 -9.95 13.28
C VAL A 77 -4.18 -8.99 14.45
N ASP A 78 -3.98 -9.52 15.64
CA ASP A 78 -3.98 -8.81 16.91
C ASP A 78 -2.67 -9.19 17.63
N PHE A 79 -1.86 -8.21 17.98
CA PHE A 79 -0.60 -8.38 18.70
C PHE A 79 -0.70 -7.74 20.09
N GLN A 80 -1.90 -7.76 20.67
CA GLN A 80 -2.23 -7.17 21.96
C GLN A 80 -1.93 -5.66 22.00
N ASP A 81 -1.20 -5.19 23.00
CA ASP A 81 -0.88 -3.77 23.17
C ASP A 81 0.17 -3.24 22.16
N LEU A 82 0.61 -4.07 21.22
CA LEU A 82 1.66 -3.75 20.25
C LEU A 82 1.11 -3.55 18.85
N GLN A 83 1.95 -3.00 18.01
CA GLN A 83 1.58 -2.66 16.64
C GLN A 83 1.62 -3.86 15.70
N THR A 84 0.53 -4.05 14.95
CA THR A 84 0.56 -4.69 13.62
C THR A 84 0.15 -3.65 12.59
N GLY A 85 0.91 -3.48 11.52
CA GLY A 85 0.67 -2.38 10.59
C GLY A 85 1.05 -2.68 9.15
N ASN A 86 0.75 -1.72 8.28
CA ASN A 86 1.07 -1.74 6.86
C ASN A 86 0.54 -3.00 6.16
N PRO A 87 -0.78 -3.30 6.20
CA PRO A 87 -1.33 -4.43 5.46
C PRO A 87 -1.03 -4.26 3.97
N THR A 88 -0.36 -5.26 3.39
CA THR A 88 0.02 -5.27 1.98
C THR A 88 -0.45 -6.57 1.35
N PRO A 89 -1.72 -6.63 0.90
CA PRO A 89 -2.26 -7.80 0.24
C PRO A 89 -1.74 -7.93 -1.19
N VAL A 90 -1.57 -9.18 -1.65
CA VAL A 90 -1.35 -9.50 -3.07
C VAL A 90 -2.06 -10.80 -3.41
N LEU A 91 -2.63 -10.87 -4.61
CA LEU A 91 -3.22 -12.09 -5.14
C LEU A 91 -2.20 -12.80 -6.05
N ASP A 92 -1.81 -14.01 -5.67
CA ASP A 92 -1.11 -14.94 -6.56
C ASP A 92 -2.14 -15.71 -7.40
N GLU A 93 -2.16 -15.38 -8.68
CA GLU A 93 -3.10 -15.97 -9.65
C GLU A 93 -2.50 -17.15 -10.43
N SER A 94 -1.20 -17.38 -10.34
CA SER A 94 -0.44 -18.27 -11.21
C SER A 94 0.04 -19.55 -10.54
N ASP A 95 -0.08 -19.68 -9.21
CA ASP A 95 0.32 -20.89 -8.49
C ASP A 95 -0.58 -22.09 -8.89
N PRO A 96 -0.04 -23.13 -9.55
CA PRO A 96 -0.84 -24.28 -9.97
C PRO A 96 -1.41 -25.10 -8.79
N ARG A 97 -0.82 -24.96 -7.59
CA ARG A 97 -1.32 -25.59 -6.36
C ARG A 97 -2.66 -24.98 -5.91
N PHE A 98 -2.93 -23.72 -6.32
CA PHE A 98 -4.11 -22.96 -5.92
C PHE A 98 -4.84 -22.32 -7.12
N PRO A 99 -5.54 -23.10 -7.95
CA PRO A 99 -6.13 -22.62 -9.20
C PRO A 99 -7.21 -21.53 -9.00
N LYS A 100 -7.77 -21.42 -7.80
CA LYS A 100 -8.69 -20.33 -7.42
C LYS A 100 -7.98 -19.04 -6.98
N GLY A 101 -6.64 -19.03 -7.01
CA GLY A 101 -5.79 -17.98 -6.48
C GLY A 101 -5.51 -18.13 -5.00
N ARG A 102 -4.36 -17.64 -4.56
CA ARG A 102 -3.96 -17.56 -3.16
C ARG A 102 -3.68 -16.10 -2.80
N ILE A 103 -4.33 -15.60 -1.77
CA ILE A 103 -4.09 -14.26 -1.26
C ILE A 103 -2.98 -14.33 -0.23
N PHE A 104 -1.95 -13.50 -0.39
CA PHE A 104 -0.98 -13.20 0.64
C PHE A 104 -1.37 -11.89 1.31
N LEU A 105 -1.25 -11.83 2.62
CA LEU A 105 -1.30 -10.61 3.41
C LEU A 105 0.02 -10.44 4.11
N PHE A 106 0.88 -9.53 3.60
CA PHE A 106 2.09 -9.12 4.29
C PHE A 106 1.76 -8.00 5.28
N TYR A 107 2.46 -7.96 6.39
CA TYR A 107 2.31 -6.93 7.42
C TYR A 107 3.58 -6.82 8.27
N ASN A 108 3.66 -5.78 9.06
CA ASN A 108 4.76 -5.57 10.00
C ASN A 108 4.26 -5.66 11.44
N THR A 109 5.09 -6.18 12.34
CA THR A 109 4.92 -6.00 13.78
C THR A 109 5.92 -4.98 14.31
N GLY A 110 5.58 -4.31 15.40
CA GLY A 110 6.48 -3.36 16.05
C GLY A 110 6.25 -3.30 17.57
N ASN A 111 7.35 -3.22 18.31
CA ASN A 111 7.33 -3.20 19.78
C ASN A 111 7.71 -1.84 20.37
N ASN A 112 7.86 -0.81 19.56
CA ASN A 112 8.07 0.57 20.00
C ASN A 112 7.70 1.57 18.91
N HIS A 113 7.64 2.86 19.27
CA HIS A 113 7.48 3.96 18.31
C HIS A 113 8.58 3.95 17.25
N GLU A 114 8.23 4.33 16.01
CA GLU A 114 9.18 4.40 14.90
C GLU A 114 10.46 5.17 15.24
N ASN A 115 10.35 6.33 15.89
CA ASN A 115 11.51 7.13 16.29
C ASN A 115 12.44 6.36 17.24
N GLU A 116 11.90 5.61 18.21
CA GLU A 116 12.66 4.80 19.15
C GLU A 116 13.31 3.58 18.46
N ILE A 117 12.59 2.96 17.52
CA ILE A 117 13.13 1.87 16.69
C ILE A 117 14.32 2.36 15.88
N ARG A 118 14.25 3.56 15.28
CA ARG A 118 15.35 4.18 14.55
C ARG A 118 16.56 4.51 15.46
N GLU A 119 16.35 4.59 16.77
CA GLU A 119 17.40 4.70 17.80
C GLU A 119 17.81 3.36 18.40
N ARG A 120 17.47 2.22 17.77
CA ARG A 120 17.72 0.85 18.26
C ARG A 120 17.03 0.49 19.57
N LYS A 121 15.94 1.17 19.93
CA LYS A 121 15.18 0.88 21.16
C LYS A 121 13.92 0.07 20.88
N GLY A 122 13.96 -0.78 19.87
CA GLY A 122 12.86 -1.65 19.47
C GLY A 122 13.16 -2.35 18.17
N LEU A 123 12.18 -3.13 17.70
CA LEU A 123 12.29 -3.98 16.53
C LEU A 123 11.04 -3.86 15.66
N ARG A 124 11.24 -3.89 14.35
CA ARG A 124 10.22 -4.18 13.34
C ARG A 124 10.48 -5.56 12.76
N GLU A 125 9.44 -6.34 12.60
CA GLU A 125 9.50 -7.63 11.93
C GLU A 125 8.54 -7.68 10.75
N VAL A 126 8.82 -8.57 9.82
CA VAL A 126 8.05 -8.77 8.59
C VAL A 126 7.40 -10.15 8.61
N TRP A 127 6.10 -10.17 8.44
CA TRP A 127 5.28 -11.37 8.51
C TRP A 127 4.36 -11.48 7.31
N TYR A 128 3.90 -12.69 7.01
CA TYR A 128 2.77 -12.90 6.11
C TYR A 128 1.86 -14.03 6.60
N MET A 129 0.65 -14.03 6.10
CA MET A 129 -0.32 -15.10 6.17
C MET A 129 -1.02 -15.25 4.83
N THR A 130 -1.65 -16.40 4.57
CA THR A 130 -2.31 -16.65 3.29
C THR A 130 -3.75 -17.11 3.45
N SER A 131 -4.59 -16.80 2.45
CA SER A 131 -5.95 -17.32 2.31
C SER A 131 -6.15 -17.96 0.94
N ILE A 132 -6.82 -19.12 0.91
CA ILE A 132 -7.17 -19.86 -0.31
C ILE A 132 -8.70 -19.95 -0.53
N ASP A 133 -9.46 -19.32 0.35
CA ASP A 133 -10.94 -19.32 0.37
C ASP A 133 -11.53 -17.91 0.28
N SER A 134 -10.84 -17.01 -0.42
CA SER A 134 -11.29 -15.63 -0.67
C SER A 134 -11.31 -14.72 0.56
N GLY A 135 -10.40 -14.96 1.51
CA GLY A 135 -10.24 -14.15 2.72
C GLY A 135 -11.13 -14.58 3.88
N LEU A 136 -11.83 -15.72 3.79
CA LEU A 136 -12.71 -16.21 4.86
C LEU A 136 -11.92 -16.88 5.99
N SER A 137 -10.85 -17.58 5.66
CA SER A 137 -9.90 -18.12 6.63
C SER A 137 -8.46 -17.85 6.23
N TRP A 138 -7.57 -17.88 7.20
CA TRP A 138 -6.16 -17.51 7.02
C TRP A 138 -5.24 -18.54 7.67
N SER A 139 -4.08 -18.77 7.05
CA SER A 139 -3.04 -19.61 7.59
C SER A 139 -2.45 -19.06 8.88
N LYS A 140 -1.64 -19.86 9.58
CA LYS A 140 -0.73 -19.32 10.59
C LYS A 140 0.23 -18.31 9.96
N ALA A 141 0.59 -17.28 10.73
CA ALA A 141 1.56 -16.28 10.31
C ALA A 141 2.98 -16.86 10.22
N VAL A 142 3.73 -16.41 9.22
CA VAL A 142 5.12 -16.80 8.97
C VAL A 142 6.01 -15.56 9.06
N ASN A 143 7.05 -15.63 9.91
CA ASN A 143 8.06 -14.58 10.03
C ASN A 143 9.09 -14.73 8.91
N ILE A 144 9.25 -13.71 8.08
CA ILE A 144 10.23 -13.66 6.98
C ILE A 144 11.28 -12.57 7.18
N THR A 145 11.37 -12.01 8.37
CA THR A 145 12.29 -10.89 8.68
C THR A 145 13.70 -11.15 8.21
N SER A 146 14.27 -12.33 8.51
CA SER A 146 15.63 -12.68 8.10
C SER A 146 15.85 -12.76 6.59
N GLN A 147 14.78 -12.91 5.80
CA GLN A 147 14.86 -12.95 4.34
C GLN A 147 14.82 -11.54 3.73
N VAL A 148 13.99 -10.64 4.28
CA VAL A 148 13.63 -9.37 3.63
C VAL A 148 14.01 -8.11 4.41
N HIS A 149 14.50 -8.25 5.65
CA HIS A 149 14.98 -7.16 6.50
C HIS A 149 16.41 -7.45 6.96
N ARG A 150 17.17 -6.42 7.37
CA ARG A 150 18.59 -6.54 7.78
C ARG A 150 18.86 -5.88 9.14
N PRO A 151 18.11 -6.25 10.21
CA PRO A 151 18.29 -5.66 11.53
C PRO A 151 19.60 -6.14 12.20
N ASN A 152 20.22 -5.24 12.99
CA ASN A 152 21.28 -5.60 13.90
C ASN A 152 20.79 -5.42 15.35
N GLN A 153 20.02 -6.40 15.83
CA GLN A 153 19.32 -6.37 17.11
C GLN A 153 19.39 -7.73 17.84
N PRO A 154 20.63 -8.27 18.09
CA PRO A 154 20.76 -9.60 18.67
C PRO A 154 20.24 -9.73 20.10
N SER A 155 20.05 -8.61 20.81
CA SER A 155 19.41 -8.60 22.14
C SER A 155 17.91 -8.92 22.10
N TRP A 156 17.25 -8.66 20.97
CA TRP A 156 15.84 -9.01 20.75
C TRP A 156 15.68 -10.39 20.11
N ASN A 157 16.54 -10.70 19.15
CA ASN A 157 16.57 -12.00 18.50
C ASN A 157 18.00 -12.30 18.04
N SER A 158 18.59 -13.40 18.52
CA SER A 158 19.96 -13.77 18.22
C SER A 158 20.27 -13.98 16.73
N ALA A 159 19.26 -14.19 15.90
CA ALA A 159 19.39 -14.30 14.44
C ALA A 159 19.55 -12.93 13.74
N TYR A 160 19.27 -11.82 14.42
CA TYR A 160 19.30 -10.47 13.82
C TYR A 160 20.66 -9.81 14.04
N THR A 161 21.64 -10.25 13.25
CA THR A 161 23.05 -9.80 13.33
C THR A 161 23.56 -9.25 11.99
N PHE A 162 22.67 -8.62 11.21
CA PHE A 162 23.00 -8.12 9.87
C PHE A 162 23.84 -6.84 9.95
N LYS A 163 24.88 -6.76 9.11
CA LYS A 163 25.83 -5.63 9.11
C LYS A 163 25.21 -4.32 8.63
N GLU A 164 24.18 -4.41 7.81
CA GLU A 164 23.46 -3.28 7.22
C GLU A 164 22.77 -2.41 8.28
N ASP A 165 22.44 -2.98 9.45
CA ASP A 165 21.82 -2.27 10.58
C ASP A 165 20.55 -1.52 10.17
N TRP A 166 19.68 -2.16 9.40
CA TRP A 166 18.37 -1.61 9.10
C TRP A 166 17.53 -1.61 10.37
N ARG A 167 16.86 -0.48 10.65
CA ARG A 167 16.19 -0.30 11.95
C ARG A 167 14.68 -0.28 11.81
N HIS A 168 14.11 0.80 11.27
CA HIS A 168 12.70 0.81 10.90
C HIS A 168 12.49 -0.01 9.62
N TYR A 169 11.31 -0.60 9.50
CA TYR A 169 10.88 -1.31 8.30
C TYR A 169 9.37 -1.16 8.13
N ALA A 170 8.90 -0.98 6.90
CA ALA A 170 7.49 -0.97 6.55
C ALA A 170 7.28 -1.50 5.13
N ASN A 171 6.26 -2.37 4.96
CA ASN A 171 5.77 -2.76 3.64
C ASN A 171 4.95 -1.62 3.04
N GLY A 172 4.88 -1.50 1.73
CA GLY A 172 4.03 -0.62 0.96
C GLY A 172 3.96 0.83 1.45
N PRO A 173 2.84 1.26 2.04
CA PRO A 173 1.54 0.55 2.17
C PRO A 173 0.71 0.55 0.90
N GLY A 174 -0.40 -0.20 0.91
CA GLY A 174 -1.22 -0.50 -0.24
C GLY A 174 -0.95 -1.90 -0.78
N HIS A 175 -1.50 -2.25 -1.93
CA HIS A 175 -1.38 -3.59 -2.49
C HIS A 175 0.03 -3.92 -3.00
N GLY A 176 0.41 -5.22 -2.93
CA GLY A 176 1.54 -5.77 -3.68
C GLY A 176 1.12 -6.19 -5.09
N MET A 177 2.07 -6.62 -5.92
CA MET A 177 1.80 -7.01 -7.30
C MET A 177 2.32 -8.39 -7.65
N GLN A 178 1.76 -8.99 -8.70
CA GLN A 178 2.33 -10.16 -9.38
C GLN A 178 2.62 -9.79 -10.83
N PHE A 179 3.82 -10.14 -11.32
CA PHE A 179 4.15 -10.00 -12.74
C PHE A 179 3.31 -10.95 -13.58
N THR A 180 2.78 -10.45 -14.69
CA THR A 180 1.88 -11.20 -15.56
C THR A 180 2.56 -11.66 -16.84
N GLN A 181 3.70 -11.09 -17.22
CA GLN A 181 4.41 -11.41 -18.45
C GLN A 181 5.93 -11.21 -18.35
N GLY A 182 6.62 -11.57 -19.43
CA GLY A 182 8.09 -11.43 -19.54
C GLY A 182 8.84 -12.47 -18.69
N PRO A 183 10.14 -12.25 -18.46
CA PRO A 183 11.00 -13.20 -17.77
C PRO A 183 10.66 -13.41 -16.29
N HIS A 184 9.90 -12.51 -15.71
CA HIS A 184 9.50 -12.53 -14.30
C HIS A 184 8.02 -12.88 -14.11
N ALA A 185 7.33 -13.41 -15.14
CA ALA A 185 5.92 -13.81 -15.02
C ALA A 185 5.73 -14.79 -13.84
N GLY A 186 4.77 -14.47 -12.95
CA GLY A 186 4.52 -15.20 -11.70
C GLY A 186 5.24 -14.65 -10.47
N ARG A 187 6.28 -13.82 -10.62
CA ARG A 187 6.96 -13.17 -9.50
C ARG A 187 5.96 -12.34 -8.70
N ILE A 188 5.89 -12.60 -7.39
CA ILE A 188 5.21 -11.74 -6.42
C ILE A 188 6.21 -10.68 -5.97
N LEU A 189 5.81 -9.40 -5.96
CA LEU A 189 6.66 -8.29 -5.54
C LEU A 189 5.95 -7.38 -4.56
N ILE A 190 6.64 -7.02 -3.50
CA ILE A 190 6.20 -6.13 -2.45
C ILE A 190 7.15 -4.94 -2.39
N ALA A 191 6.62 -3.74 -2.58
CA ALA A 191 7.34 -2.52 -2.29
C ALA A 191 7.48 -2.35 -0.77
N ALA A 192 8.62 -1.84 -0.31
CA ALA A 192 8.91 -1.66 1.10
C ALA A 192 9.89 -0.51 1.32
N ASN A 193 10.10 -0.13 2.57
CA ASN A 193 11.13 0.81 2.97
C ASN A 193 11.75 0.43 4.31
N HIS A 194 12.95 0.94 4.55
CA HIS A 194 13.67 0.77 5.81
C HIS A 194 14.44 2.05 6.15
N SER A 195 14.91 2.17 7.38
CA SER A 195 15.91 3.18 7.75
C SER A 195 17.26 2.53 7.99
N GLU A 196 18.34 3.23 7.58
CA GLU A 196 19.73 2.76 7.68
C GLU A 196 20.50 3.60 8.69
N GLY A 197 21.22 2.94 9.62
CA GLY A 197 22.08 3.61 10.57
C GLY A 197 21.36 4.60 11.48
N PRO A 198 22.08 5.61 12.02
CA PRO A 198 21.50 6.63 12.87
C PRO A 198 20.43 7.46 12.16
N ARG A 199 19.45 7.93 12.94
CA ARG A 199 18.36 8.78 12.43
C ARG A 199 18.90 10.02 11.73
N GLY A 200 18.56 10.15 10.46
CA GLY A 200 18.94 11.27 9.62
C GLY A 200 17.99 12.45 9.71
N GLU A 201 18.49 13.66 9.39
CA GLU A 201 17.67 14.86 9.32
C GLU A 201 16.58 14.70 8.24
N ARG A 202 15.34 15.09 8.58
CA ARG A 202 14.16 14.99 7.71
C ARG A 202 13.96 13.61 7.11
N GLY A 203 14.38 12.54 7.80
CA GLY A 203 14.24 11.18 7.30
C GLY A 203 15.19 10.84 6.15
N SER A 204 16.35 11.48 6.05
CA SER A 204 17.36 11.16 5.04
C SER A 204 17.98 9.75 5.18
N ASP A 205 17.75 9.09 6.32
CA ASP A 205 18.10 7.71 6.60
C ASP A 205 17.15 6.67 5.95
N TYR A 206 15.98 7.08 5.43
CA TYR A 206 15.09 6.15 4.76
C TYR A 206 15.56 5.79 3.35
N ARG A 207 15.31 4.52 2.99
CA ARG A 207 15.48 3.96 1.66
C ARG A 207 14.28 3.09 1.30
N ALA A 208 13.69 3.32 0.14
CA ALA A 208 12.74 2.40 -0.44
C ALA A 208 13.48 1.24 -1.13
N HIS A 209 12.86 0.08 -1.17
CA HIS A 209 13.31 -1.12 -1.87
C HIS A 209 12.12 -1.99 -2.23
N ALA A 210 12.35 -3.11 -2.88
CA ALA A 210 11.37 -4.16 -3.03
C ALA A 210 11.92 -5.49 -2.51
N PHE A 211 11.03 -6.41 -2.15
CA PHE A 211 11.35 -7.81 -2.02
C PHE A 211 10.39 -8.64 -2.87
N TYR A 212 10.81 -9.83 -3.27
CA TYR A 212 10.06 -10.64 -4.21
C TYR A 212 10.21 -12.13 -3.95
N SER A 213 9.27 -12.90 -4.52
CA SER A 213 9.30 -14.37 -4.58
C SER A 213 9.09 -14.83 -6.00
N ASP A 214 9.93 -15.78 -6.46
CA ASP A 214 9.83 -16.44 -7.77
C ASP A 214 9.20 -17.85 -7.67
N ASP A 215 8.91 -18.31 -6.47
CA ASP A 215 8.45 -19.67 -6.14
C ASP A 215 7.12 -19.66 -5.37
N HIS A 216 6.28 -18.66 -5.66
CA HIS A 216 4.95 -18.54 -5.06
C HIS A 216 4.98 -18.38 -3.52
N GLY A 217 5.98 -17.68 -2.97
CA GLY A 217 6.09 -17.39 -1.55
C GLY A 217 6.73 -18.48 -0.70
N ASP A 218 7.39 -19.47 -1.31
CA ASP A 218 8.17 -20.48 -0.58
C ASP A 218 9.50 -19.86 -0.09
N THR A 219 10.11 -18.95 -0.88
CA THR A 219 11.27 -18.11 -0.47
C THR A 219 11.12 -16.66 -0.93
N PHE A 220 11.82 -15.75 -0.22
CA PHE A 220 11.83 -14.31 -0.55
C PHE A 220 13.24 -13.77 -0.71
N HIS A 221 13.39 -12.84 -1.63
CA HIS A 221 14.66 -12.20 -1.99
C HIS A 221 14.55 -10.68 -1.91
N LEU A 222 15.60 -10.03 -1.42
CA LEU A 222 15.70 -8.57 -1.42
C LEU A 222 16.17 -8.03 -2.77
N GLY A 223 15.52 -6.98 -3.23
CA GLY A 223 16.06 -6.09 -4.26
C GLY A 223 16.99 -5.02 -3.66
N ALA A 224 17.67 -4.30 -4.54
CA ALA A 224 18.53 -3.19 -4.14
C ALA A 224 17.71 -2.02 -3.58
N SER A 225 18.31 -1.23 -2.70
CA SER A 225 17.72 0.00 -2.18
C SER A 225 17.76 1.11 -3.24
N ILE A 226 16.73 1.97 -3.23
CA ILE A 226 16.70 3.23 -3.99
C ILE A 226 17.76 4.17 -3.43
N ALA A 227 18.65 4.68 -4.28
CA ALA A 227 19.79 5.50 -3.88
C ALA A 227 19.40 6.90 -3.34
N ILE A 228 18.22 7.42 -3.71
CA ILE A 228 17.76 8.76 -3.28
C ILE A 228 17.43 8.72 -1.78
N PRO A 229 18.13 9.53 -0.94
CA PRO A 229 17.87 9.62 0.49
C PRO A 229 16.44 10.13 0.78
N GLY A 230 15.78 9.50 1.76
CA GLY A 230 14.41 9.85 2.12
C GLY A 230 13.35 9.21 1.24
N SER A 231 13.73 8.29 0.34
CA SER A 231 12.77 7.42 -0.34
C SER A 231 12.09 6.51 0.70
N ASN A 232 10.76 6.55 0.76
CA ASN A 232 9.98 5.95 1.85
C ASN A 232 8.83 5.11 1.29
N GLU A 233 7.61 5.26 1.80
CA GLU A 233 6.42 4.52 1.38
C GLU A 233 6.27 4.47 -0.13
N SER A 234 6.01 3.29 -0.66
CA SER A 234 6.04 3.05 -2.10
C SER A 234 5.02 2.02 -2.55
N SER A 235 4.62 2.15 -3.79
CA SER A 235 3.76 1.22 -4.52
C SER A 235 4.40 0.93 -5.86
N ALA A 236 4.26 -0.29 -6.37
CA ALA A 236 4.93 -0.72 -7.59
C ALA A 236 3.94 -1.35 -8.57
N THR A 237 4.24 -1.25 -9.87
CA THR A 237 3.44 -1.87 -10.93
C THR A 237 4.29 -2.33 -12.09
N GLU A 238 3.83 -3.38 -12.77
CA GLU A 238 4.42 -3.86 -14.00
C GLU A 238 4.19 -2.85 -15.13
N ILE A 239 5.23 -2.59 -15.92
CA ILE A 239 5.16 -1.82 -17.16
C ILE A 239 5.58 -2.67 -18.36
N SER A 240 5.43 -2.15 -19.57
CA SER A 240 5.67 -2.93 -20.78
C SER A 240 7.06 -3.58 -20.83
N GLY A 241 7.12 -4.78 -21.43
CA GLY A 241 8.36 -5.55 -21.52
C GLY A 241 8.76 -6.30 -20.25
N GLY A 242 7.84 -6.52 -19.31
CA GLY A 242 8.10 -7.20 -18.04
C GLY A 242 9.00 -6.40 -17.10
N LYS A 243 8.97 -5.08 -17.22
CA LYS A 243 9.71 -4.14 -16.39
C LYS A 243 8.86 -3.64 -15.23
N LEU A 244 9.50 -2.96 -14.28
CA LEU A 244 8.88 -2.43 -13.06
C LEU A 244 8.99 -0.91 -12.99
N LEU A 245 7.90 -0.26 -12.57
CA LEU A 245 7.90 1.10 -12.08
C LEU A 245 7.50 1.10 -10.59
N MET A 246 8.31 1.73 -9.75
CA MET A 246 8.00 2.01 -8.35
C MET A 246 7.77 3.51 -8.18
N ASN A 247 6.63 3.89 -7.59
CA ASN A 247 6.29 5.26 -7.23
C ASN A 247 6.44 5.43 -5.71
N ILE A 248 7.21 6.40 -5.28
CA ILE A 248 7.77 6.49 -3.94
C ILE A 248 7.51 7.86 -3.33
N ARG A 249 7.11 7.89 -2.06
CA ARG A 249 7.00 9.10 -1.24
C ARG A 249 8.37 9.69 -0.94
N ASN A 250 8.52 11.01 -1.13
CA ASN A 250 9.69 11.75 -0.68
C ASN A 250 9.53 12.20 0.78
N GLN A 251 10.04 11.42 1.73
CA GLN A 251 9.93 11.72 3.16
C GLN A 251 10.64 13.02 3.56
N ARG A 252 11.69 13.42 2.86
CA ARG A 252 12.41 14.67 3.15
C ARG A 252 11.55 15.90 2.88
N GLY A 253 10.69 15.84 1.86
CA GLY A 253 9.81 16.92 1.48
C GLY A 253 10.52 18.22 1.05
N ASP A 254 11.79 18.16 0.76
CA ASP A 254 12.60 19.25 0.19
C ASP A 254 12.20 19.51 -1.27
N ILE A 255 11.92 18.45 -2.00
CA ILE A 255 11.29 18.46 -3.33
C ILE A 255 9.89 17.88 -3.18
N ARG A 256 8.85 18.67 -3.47
CA ARG A 256 7.45 18.24 -3.32
C ARG A 256 6.95 17.47 -4.54
N GLN A 257 7.67 16.42 -4.91
CA GLN A 257 7.44 15.54 -6.05
C GLN A 257 7.65 14.09 -5.65
N ARG A 258 6.95 13.18 -6.35
CA ARG A 258 7.17 11.74 -6.20
C ARG A 258 8.54 11.34 -6.72
N ILE A 259 9.14 10.36 -6.08
CA ILE A 259 10.33 9.68 -6.59
C ILE A 259 9.86 8.50 -7.44
N ILE A 260 10.47 8.31 -8.60
CA ILE A 260 10.24 7.16 -9.48
C ILE A 260 11.49 6.30 -9.52
N GLY A 261 11.29 4.99 -9.38
CA GLY A 261 12.31 3.98 -9.64
C GLY A 261 11.90 3.09 -10.81
N LEU A 262 12.79 2.90 -11.79
CA LEU A 262 12.58 2.01 -12.93
C LEU A 262 13.56 0.83 -12.85
N SER A 263 13.05 -0.39 -13.07
CA SER A 263 13.84 -1.62 -13.06
C SER A 263 13.56 -2.44 -14.33
N ASP A 264 14.63 -2.93 -14.98
CA ASP A 264 14.54 -3.81 -16.14
C ASP A 264 14.63 -5.31 -15.73
N ASP A 265 14.89 -5.62 -14.47
CA ASP A 265 15.13 -6.97 -13.93
C ASP A 265 14.12 -7.38 -12.83
N GLY A 266 12.92 -6.80 -12.92
CA GLY A 266 11.80 -7.14 -12.04
C GLY A 266 12.02 -6.76 -10.57
N GLY A 267 12.69 -5.64 -10.31
CA GLY A 267 12.90 -5.09 -8.96
C GLY A 267 14.15 -5.59 -8.24
N THR A 268 15.03 -6.32 -8.92
CA THR A 268 16.30 -6.76 -8.35
C THR A 268 17.28 -5.60 -8.24
N THR A 269 17.36 -4.76 -9.30
CA THR A 269 18.16 -3.53 -9.31
C THR A 269 17.38 -2.35 -9.93
N TRP A 270 17.87 -1.14 -9.71
CA TRP A 270 17.24 0.09 -10.23
C TRP A 270 18.12 0.69 -11.32
N LYS A 271 17.58 0.72 -12.53
CA LYS A 271 18.24 1.30 -13.71
C LYS A 271 18.26 2.82 -13.65
N GLU A 272 17.16 3.41 -13.17
CA GLU A 272 16.96 4.84 -13.14
C GLU A 272 16.13 5.23 -11.92
N THR A 273 16.48 6.35 -11.27
CA THR A 273 15.70 6.93 -10.18
C THR A 273 15.71 8.44 -10.31
N TYR A 274 14.51 9.08 -10.21
CA TYR A 274 14.37 10.52 -10.41
C TYR A 274 13.13 11.07 -9.69
N PHE A 275 13.04 12.41 -9.57
CA PHE A 275 11.84 13.11 -9.13
C PHE A 275 10.96 13.45 -10.34
N ASP A 276 9.66 13.09 -10.28
CA ASP A 276 8.71 13.39 -11.35
C ASP A 276 7.99 14.72 -11.08
N PRO A 277 8.26 15.79 -11.86
CA PRO A 277 7.63 17.09 -11.66
C PRO A 277 6.13 17.12 -11.97
N GLN A 278 5.59 16.09 -12.63
CA GLN A 278 4.16 15.99 -12.93
C GLN A 278 3.36 15.47 -11.73
N LEU A 279 4.03 14.87 -10.73
CA LEU A 279 3.42 14.19 -9.60
C LEU A 279 3.74 14.93 -8.29
N PRO A 280 2.91 15.89 -7.85
CA PRO A 280 3.11 16.59 -6.59
C PRO A 280 2.97 15.62 -5.39
N ASP A 281 3.74 15.87 -4.32
CA ASP A 281 3.78 15.06 -3.11
C ASP A 281 3.75 15.94 -1.84
N PRO A 282 2.69 15.86 -1.02
CA PRO A 282 2.62 16.57 0.26
C PRO A 282 3.32 15.80 1.41
N ILE A 283 4.21 14.87 1.11
CA ILE A 283 4.76 13.87 2.02
C ILE A 283 3.65 12.90 2.45
N CYS A 284 3.07 12.23 1.45
CA CYS A 284 1.98 11.27 1.66
C CYS A 284 2.16 10.04 0.76
N GLN A 285 1.60 8.92 1.20
CA GLN A 285 1.54 7.70 0.38
C GLN A 285 0.73 7.94 -0.91
N GLY A 286 0.99 7.14 -1.93
CA GLY A 286 0.20 7.06 -3.17
C GLY A 286 0.23 5.64 -3.71
N SER A 287 -0.75 5.30 -4.54
CA SER A 287 -0.91 3.97 -5.12
C SER A 287 -0.80 4.02 -6.64
N ILE A 288 -0.06 3.06 -7.23
CA ILE A 288 0.07 2.91 -8.68
C ILE A 288 -0.40 1.52 -9.11
N LEU A 289 -1.10 1.47 -10.25
CA LEU A 289 -1.68 0.25 -10.77
C LEU A 289 -1.64 0.22 -12.30
N THR A 290 -1.25 -0.90 -12.90
CA THR A 290 -1.45 -1.17 -14.32
C THR A 290 -2.91 -1.52 -14.58
N ILE A 291 -3.58 -0.72 -15.42
CA ILE A 291 -5.02 -0.83 -15.69
C ILE A 291 -5.36 -1.32 -17.09
N ALA A 292 -4.40 -1.28 -18.01
CA ALA A 292 -4.53 -1.94 -19.30
C ALA A 292 -3.15 -2.31 -19.85
N GLN A 293 -3.03 -3.56 -20.23
CA GLN A 293 -1.89 -4.09 -20.95
C GLN A 293 -2.24 -4.21 -22.44
N LYS A 294 -1.37 -3.74 -23.29
CA LYS A 294 -1.55 -3.78 -24.75
C LYS A 294 -0.20 -4.05 -25.41
N LYS A 295 -0.21 -4.32 -26.70
CA LYS A 295 1.04 -4.37 -27.47
C LYS A 295 1.66 -2.95 -27.50
N GLY A 296 2.82 -2.79 -26.88
CA GLY A 296 3.48 -1.49 -26.63
C GLY A 296 3.30 -1.00 -25.19
N PRO A 297 3.43 0.31 -24.93
CA PRO A 297 3.35 0.86 -23.57
C PRO A 297 2.03 0.57 -22.87
N PHE A 298 2.09 0.30 -21.55
CA PHE A 298 0.92 0.02 -20.73
C PHE A 298 0.19 1.31 -20.32
N THR A 299 -1.07 1.15 -19.93
CA THR A 299 -1.83 2.22 -19.30
C THR A 299 -1.78 2.04 -17.80
N LEU A 300 -1.34 3.07 -17.08
CA LEU A 300 -1.20 3.12 -15.64
C LEU A 300 -2.19 4.11 -15.03
N ALA A 301 -2.63 3.83 -13.82
CA ALA A 301 -3.31 4.76 -12.94
C ALA A 301 -2.45 5.03 -11.71
N PHE A 302 -2.35 6.28 -11.29
CA PHE A 302 -1.70 6.69 -10.06
C PHE A 302 -2.64 7.56 -9.23
N SER A 303 -2.81 7.25 -7.94
CA SER A 303 -3.61 8.06 -7.01
C SER A 303 -2.77 8.60 -5.87
N ASN A 304 -2.97 9.87 -5.55
CA ASN A 304 -2.42 10.50 -4.35
C ASN A 304 -3.18 11.78 -3.99
N ALA A 305 -2.95 12.30 -2.79
CA ALA A 305 -3.25 13.68 -2.44
C ALA A 305 -2.41 14.60 -3.34
N ALA A 306 -3.05 15.21 -4.36
CA ALA A 306 -2.36 15.94 -5.43
C ALA A 306 -2.11 17.41 -5.06
N ASP A 307 -1.45 17.61 -3.93
CA ASP A 307 -1.10 18.91 -3.35
C ASP A 307 0.39 18.91 -2.97
N THR A 308 0.96 20.06 -2.67
CA THR A 308 2.35 20.19 -2.20
C THR A 308 2.45 20.58 -0.73
N LYS A 309 1.32 20.86 -0.07
CA LYS A 309 1.26 21.33 1.33
C LYS A 309 0.39 20.45 2.21
N ASN A 310 -0.83 20.17 1.77
CA ASN A 310 -1.84 19.45 2.53
C ASN A 310 -2.09 18.06 1.97
N ARG A 311 -2.56 17.14 2.80
CA ARG A 311 -3.09 15.87 2.34
C ARG A 311 -4.53 16.08 1.86
N ASP A 312 -4.65 16.66 0.66
CA ASP A 312 -5.92 17.03 0.04
C ASP A 312 -5.86 16.89 -1.48
N ASN A 313 -6.97 17.17 -2.16
CA ASN A 313 -7.08 17.09 -3.62
C ASN A 313 -6.78 15.69 -4.18
N LEU A 314 -7.38 14.64 -3.58
CA LEU A 314 -7.21 13.27 -4.06
C LEU A 314 -7.53 13.20 -5.55
N THR A 315 -6.55 12.80 -6.34
CA THR A 315 -6.64 12.74 -7.80
C THR A 315 -6.11 11.41 -8.31
N ILE A 316 -6.80 10.82 -9.29
CA ILE A 316 -6.25 9.74 -10.11
C ILE A 316 -5.68 10.35 -11.37
N ARG A 317 -4.43 10.03 -11.68
CA ARG A 317 -3.78 10.36 -12.96
C ARG A 317 -3.64 9.11 -13.81
N ILE A 318 -3.83 9.26 -15.14
CA ILE A 318 -3.69 8.17 -16.10
C ILE A 318 -2.53 8.50 -17.04
N SER A 319 -1.62 7.54 -17.18
CA SER A 319 -0.58 7.49 -18.18
C SER A 319 -0.88 6.40 -19.20
N GLN A 320 -0.56 6.61 -20.46
CA GLN A 320 -0.73 5.63 -21.54
C GLN A 320 0.62 5.21 -22.17
N ASP A 321 1.72 5.56 -21.52
CA ASP A 321 3.09 5.41 -22.00
C ASP A 321 4.07 4.92 -20.92
N ASP A 322 3.64 3.95 -20.11
CA ASP A 322 4.44 3.36 -19.02
C ASP A 322 4.82 4.38 -17.92
N GLY A 323 3.99 5.40 -17.70
CA GLY A 323 4.21 6.38 -16.63
C GLY A 323 5.15 7.53 -16.99
N ARG A 324 5.47 7.76 -18.28
CA ARG A 324 6.34 8.86 -18.72
C ARG A 324 5.64 10.21 -18.69
N ILE A 325 4.38 10.25 -19.13
CA ILE A 325 3.53 11.43 -19.01
C ILE A 325 2.17 11.08 -18.42
N TRP A 326 1.55 12.05 -17.74
CA TRP A 326 0.30 11.90 -17.01
C TRP A 326 -0.76 12.92 -17.49
N PRO A 327 -1.23 12.82 -18.76
CA PRO A 327 -2.06 13.84 -19.39
C PRO A 327 -3.50 13.88 -18.87
N ILE A 328 -3.99 12.81 -18.25
CA ILE A 328 -5.37 12.71 -17.75
C ILE A 328 -5.37 12.81 -16.25
N SER A 329 -6.18 13.72 -15.70
CA SER A 329 -6.40 13.88 -14.26
C SER A 329 -7.88 13.78 -13.96
N ILE A 330 -8.23 12.91 -13.01
CA ILE A 330 -9.60 12.66 -12.54
C ILE A 330 -9.65 13.07 -11.07
N PRO A 331 -10.19 14.26 -10.72
CA PRO A 331 -10.41 14.65 -9.34
C PRO A 331 -11.40 13.70 -8.65
N ILE A 332 -11.06 13.22 -7.46
CA ILE A 332 -11.85 12.24 -6.71
C ILE A 332 -12.58 12.89 -5.55
N ASP A 333 -11.86 13.66 -4.73
CA ASP A 333 -12.40 14.32 -3.54
C ASP A 333 -11.46 15.45 -3.09
N ASN A 334 -12.02 16.48 -2.45
CA ASN A 334 -11.26 17.56 -1.86
C ASN A 334 -12.06 18.31 -0.78
N ALA A 335 -11.36 18.98 0.12
CA ALA A 335 -11.93 19.71 1.24
C ALA A 335 -12.84 20.86 0.78
N ALA A 336 -12.44 21.62 -0.25
CA ALA A 336 -13.18 22.78 -0.72
C ALA A 336 -14.58 22.40 -1.23
N ALA A 337 -14.69 21.29 -1.98
CA ALA A 337 -15.98 20.80 -2.45
C ALA A 337 -16.88 20.27 -1.30
N ALA A 338 -16.25 19.85 -0.19
CA ALA A 338 -16.95 19.35 0.99
C ALA A 338 -17.25 20.45 2.04
N GLY A 339 -16.72 21.68 1.87
CA GLY A 339 -16.82 22.75 2.86
C GLY A 339 -16.00 22.47 4.13
N GLU A 340 -14.89 21.75 4.02
CA GLU A 340 -14.04 21.28 5.12
C GLU A 340 -12.63 21.88 5.08
N SER A 341 -11.83 21.63 6.13
CA SER A 341 -10.42 22.02 6.18
C SER A 341 -9.57 21.16 5.25
N PRO A 342 -8.61 21.71 4.49
CA PRO A 342 -7.74 20.94 3.62
C PRO A 342 -6.68 20.10 4.36
N LYS A 343 -6.52 20.29 5.68
CA LYS A 343 -5.57 19.52 6.46
C LYS A 343 -6.07 18.07 6.59
N ASP A 344 -5.30 17.14 6.08
CA ASP A 344 -5.57 15.69 6.16
C ASP A 344 -6.99 15.28 5.70
N PHE A 345 -7.60 16.03 4.74
CA PHE A 345 -8.94 15.73 4.26
C PHE A 345 -9.00 14.48 3.39
N THR A 346 -8.01 14.28 2.50
CA THR A 346 -7.82 13.05 1.72
C THR A 346 -6.36 12.62 1.82
N ALA A 347 -6.08 11.55 2.56
CA ALA A 347 -4.71 11.15 2.83
C ALA A 347 -4.28 9.91 2.01
N TYR A 348 -4.11 8.77 2.66
CA TYR A 348 -3.67 7.54 1.99
C TYR A 348 -4.77 6.96 1.11
N SER A 349 -4.39 6.38 -0.02
CA SER A 349 -5.32 5.75 -0.95
C SER A 349 -4.73 4.47 -1.57
N ASP A 350 -5.61 3.55 -1.99
CA ASP A 350 -5.20 2.39 -2.75
C ASP A 350 -6.18 2.10 -3.89
N LEU A 351 -5.63 1.63 -5.03
CA LEU A 351 -6.35 1.41 -6.28
C LEU A 351 -6.62 -0.07 -6.53
N VAL A 352 -7.74 -0.38 -7.15
CA VAL A 352 -8.06 -1.72 -7.65
C VAL A 352 -8.75 -1.65 -9.02
N LEU A 353 -8.37 -2.53 -9.95
CA LEU A 353 -9.04 -2.64 -11.25
C LEU A 353 -10.32 -3.48 -11.10
N LEU A 354 -11.48 -2.87 -11.30
CA LEU A 354 -12.77 -3.55 -11.24
C LEU A 354 -13.06 -4.30 -12.54
N ASP A 355 -12.96 -3.58 -13.65
CA ASP A 355 -13.11 -4.07 -15.02
C ASP A 355 -12.38 -3.15 -16.02
N SER A 356 -12.50 -3.43 -17.32
CA SER A 356 -11.81 -2.68 -18.38
C SER A 356 -12.19 -1.18 -18.49
N LYS A 357 -13.21 -0.72 -17.75
CA LYS A 357 -13.73 0.66 -17.78
C LYS A 357 -13.76 1.32 -16.41
N HIS A 358 -13.65 0.55 -15.33
CA HIS A 358 -13.82 1.05 -13.97
C HIS A 358 -12.65 0.70 -13.07
N LEU A 359 -12.25 1.68 -12.27
CA LEU A 359 -11.38 1.56 -11.12
C LEU A 359 -12.18 1.64 -9.82
N GLY A 360 -11.73 0.96 -8.80
CA GLY A 360 -12.09 1.24 -7.42
C GLY A 360 -10.94 1.98 -6.75
N ILE A 361 -11.26 2.90 -5.85
CA ILE A 361 -10.30 3.56 -4.98
C ILE A 361 -10.84 3.54 -3.54
N VAL A 362 -10.00 3.05 -2.63
CA VAL A 362 -10.19 3.19 -1.19
C VAL A 362 -9.30 4.31 -0.69
N TYR A 363 -9.79 5.16 0.23
CA TYR A 363 -8.99 6.26 0.76
C TYR A 363 -9.45 6.74 2.14
N GLU A 364 -8.50 7.30 2.87
CA GLU A 364 -8.74 8.00 4.13
C GLU A 364 -9.39 9.35 3.85
N ARG A 365 -10.44 9.68 4.60
CA ARG A 365 -11.25 10.86 4.38
C ARG A 365 -11.52 11.61 5.69
N LYS A 366 -11.60 12.93 5.59
CA LYS A 366 -12.07 13.85 6.63
C LYS A 366 -11.34 13.65 7.96
N ASP A 367 -10.03 13.99 7.95
CA ASP A 367 -9.15 13.89 9.12
C ASP A 367 -9.22 12.49 9.78
N TYR A 368 -9.12 11.45 8.92
CA TYR A 368 -9.15 10.03 9.30
C TYR A 368 -10.46 9.57 9.99
N SER A 369 -11.54 10.33 9.88
CA SER A 369 -12.83 9.91 10.46
C SER A 369 -13.45 8.72 9.73
N GLN A 370 -13.07 8.51 8.46
CA GLN A 370 -13.60 7.43 7.63
C GLN A 370 -12.54 6.89 6.67
N ILE A 371 -12.65 5.59 6.34
CA ILE A 371 -12.11 5.02 5.12
C ILE A 371 -13.29 4.70 4.21
N VAL A 372 -13.24 5.21 2.99
CA VAL A 372 -14.33 5.12 2.02
C VAL A 372 -13.89 4.48 0.71
N PHE A 373 -14.84 3.92 -0.02
CA PHE A 373 -14.63 3.35 -1.36
C PHE A 373 -15.44 4.11 -2.40
N LYS A 374 -14.83 4.37 -3.56
CA LYS A 374 -15.48 4.99 -4.71
C LYS A 374 -15.20 4.21 -5.99
N LYS A 375 -16.23 3.95 -6.78
CA LYS A 375 -16.12 3.38 -8.13
C LYS A 375 -15.99 4.52 -9.13
N ILE A 376 -14.98 4.48 -10.00
CA ILE A 376 -14.61 5.54 -10.95
C ILE A 376 -14.61 4.96 -12.36
N LYS A 377 -15.31 5.61 -13.28
CA LYS A 377 -15.18 5.34 -14.71
C LYS A 377 -13.96 6.10 -15.23
N TRP A 378 -12.98 5.37 -15.79
CA TRP A 378 -11.72 5.95 -16.29
C TRP A 378 -11.62 5.94 -17.82
N LYS A 379 -12.54 5.19 -18.50
CA LYS A 379 -12.59 5.04 -19.97
C LYS A 379 -14.00 5.21 -20.50
#